data_bb3e21aa2e5010611bdf6f0732ed3b20
#
_entry.id   bb3e21aa2e5010611bdf6f0732ed3b20
#
_cell.length_a   1.000
_cell.length_b   1.000
_cell.length_c   1.000
_cell.angle_alpha   90.00
_cell.angle_beta   90.00
_cell.angle_gamma   90.00
#
_symmetry.space_group_name_H-M   'P 1'
#
loop_
_entity.id
_entity.type
_entity.pdbx_description
1 polymer ?
#
loop_
_entity_poly.entity_id
_entity_poly.type
_entity_poly.pdbx_seq_one_letter_code
_entity_poly.pdbx_strand_id
1 'polypeptide(L)'
;MTSTTTDNATTVATIYRAFGAGDVDTLMGLIAQDVRWESDWEDNFAQRAGGPAFYRPLHGRDQLGTFFEAMGANTFHQLEVRDVIADGDRAVARVALEYTMPSGGRYRDEQLHLWTFDGDGKVIAIRHFLDTAKLLAATRGEDTTAGPS
;
A
#
# COMPACT_ATOMS: atom_id res chain seq x y z
N MET A 1 -10.71 12.57 25.90
CA MET A 1 -9.45 12.22 25.25
C MET A 1 -9.73 11.23 24.13
N THR A 2 -9.31 11.58 22.95
CA THR A 2 -9.51 10.71 21.77
C THR A 2 -8.66 9.44 21.94
N SER A 3 -9.22 8.28 21.64
CA SER A 3 -8.44 7.04 21.75
C SER A 3 -7.40 6.97 20.63
N THR A 4 -6.26 6.34 20.90
CA THR A 4 -5.21 6.08 19.90
C THR A 4 -5.80 5.36 18.68
N THR A 5 -6.73 4.44 18.91
CA THR A 5 -7.43 3.70 17.85
C THR A 5 -8.18 4.64 16.90
N THR A 6 -8.93 5.62 17.44
CA THR A 6 -9.67 6.58 16.62
C THR A 6 -8.71 7.48 15.83
N ASP A 7 -7.62 7.93 16.48
CA ASP A 7 -6.62 8.78 15.82
C ASP A 7 -5.92 8.03 14.69
N ASN A 8 -5.61 6.75 14.88
CA ASN A 8 -4.97 5.93 13.87
C ASN A 8 -5.89 5.69 12.66
N ALA A 9 -7.18 5.45 12.89
CA ALA A 9 -8.16 5.34 11.80
C ALA A 9 -8.24 6.64 10.98
N THR A 10 -8.23 7.79 11.66
CA THR A 10 -8.22 9.09 11.00
C THR A 10 -6.93 9.30 10.19
N THR A 11 -5.79 8.91 10.74
CA THR A 11 -4.51 9.00 10.03
C THR A 11 -4.53 8.15 8.78
N VAL A 12 -5.06 6.92 8.84
CA VAL A 12 -5.19 6.05 7.66
C VAL A 12 -6.05 6.71 6.59
N ALA A 13 -7.20 7.27 6.96
CA ALA A 13 -8.07 7.97 6.01
C ALA A 13 -7.34 9.13 5.33
N THR A 14 -6.56 9.89 6.10
CA THR A 14 -5.76 11.01 5.58
C THR A 14 -4.70 10.52 4.59
N ILE A 15 -4.06 9.39 4.88
CA ILE A 15 -3.03 8.80 4.01
C ILE A 15 -3.62 8.50 2.62
N TYR A 16 -4.78 7.83 2.55
CA TYR A 16 -5.37 7.47 1.26
C TYR A 16 -5.86 8.70 0.50
N ARG A 17 -6.41 9.68 1.20
CA ARG A 17 -6.82 10.93 0.59
C ARG A 17 -5.62 11.67 -0.02
N ALA A 18 -4.54 11.77 0.74
CA ALA A 18 -3.31 12.45 0.27
C ALA A 18 -2.69 11.69 -0.90
N PHE A 19 -2.67 10.36 -0.84
CA PHE A 19 -2.17 9.53 -1.94
C PHE A 19 -2.98 9.78 -3.22
N GLY A 20 -4.31 9.76 -3.12
CA GLY A 20 -5.18 10.00 -4.27
C GLY A 20 -5.06 11.41 -4.85
N ALA A 21 -4.67 12.39 -4.03
CA ALA A 21 -4.46 13.77 -4.44
C ALA A 21 -3.02 14.05 -4.91
N GLY A 22 -2.11 13.08 -4.81
CA GLY A 22 -0.69 13.29 -5.11
C GLY A 22 0.02 14.19 -4.10
N ASP A 23 -0.51 14.30 -2.88
CA ASP A 23 0.03 15.16 -1.82
C ASP A 23 1.10 14.41 -1.03
N VAL A 24 2.29 14.32 -1.62
CA VAL A 24 3.42 13.58 -1.03
C VAL A 24 3.88 14.21 0.29
N ASP A 25 3.86 15.53 0.40
CA ASP A 25 4.31 16.22 1.61
C ASP A 25 3.45 15.82 2.82
N THR A 26 2.13 15.78 2.66
CA THR A 26 1.22 15.33 3.73
C THR A 26 1.50 13.86 4.08
N LEU A 27 1.66 12.99 3.07
CA LEU A 27 2.00 11.59 3.29
C LEU A 27 3.28 11.44 4.11
N MET A 28 4.35 12.10 3.69
CA MET A 28 5.65 11.98 4.35
C MET A 28 5.61 12.50 5.78
N GLY A 29 4.77 13.50 6.05
CA GLY A 29 4.58 14.03 7.40
C GLY A 29 3.89 13.07 8.37
N LEU A 30 3.20 12.06 7.85
CA LEU A 30 2.50 11.05 8.66
C LEU A 30 3.33 9.78 8.88
N ILE A 31 4.51 9.70 8.30
CA ILE A 31 5.34 8.49 8.30
C ILE A 31 6.61 8.73 9.13
N ALA A 32 6.94 7.78 9.99
CA ALA A 32 8.14 7.85 10.83
C ALA A 32 9.41 7.75 10.00
N GLN A 33 10.50 8.37 10.47
CA GLN A 33 11.79 8.39 9.78
C GLN A 33 12.33 6.97 9.54
N ASP A 34 12.11 6.06 10.47
CA ASP A 34 12.64 4.69 10.45
C ASP A 34 11.57 3.66 10.04
N VAL A 35 10.60 4.06 9.23
CA VAL A 35 9.51 3.20 8.79
C VAL A 35 10.02 1.94 8.09
N ARG A 36 9.32 0.84 8.32
CA ARG A 36 9.54 -0.43 7.62
C ARG A 36 8.39 -0.65 6.64
N TRP A 37 8.72 -0.72 5.36
CA TRP A 37 7.73 -0.82 4.27
C TRP A 37 7.91 -2.17 3.59
N GLU A 38 6.94 -3.06 3.75
CA GLU A 38 6.96 -4.43 3.19
C GLU A 38 8.16 -5.27 3.64
N SER A 39 8.87 -4.87 4.69
CA SER A 39 10.12 -5.51 5.11
C SER A 39 9.96 -6.54 6.23
N ASP A 40 8.79 -6.59 6.87
CA ASP A 40 8.54 -7.50 7.99
C ASP A 40 8.00 -8.86 7.53
N TRP A 41 8.24 -9.22 6.31
CA TRP A 41 7.75 -10.45 5.71
C TRP A 41 8.90 -11.21 5.04
N GLU A 42 9.56 -12.06 5.82
CA GLU A 42 10.77 -12.79 5.36
C GLU A 42 10.51 -13.73 4.18
N ASP A 43 9.34 -14.35 4.14
CA ASP A 43 9.01 -15.31 3.08
C ASP A 43 7.95 -14.73 2.12
N ASN A 44 8.30 -13.65 1.47
CA ASN A 44 7.41 -13.02 0.49
C ASN A 44 7.73 -13.54 -0.93
N PHE A 45 6.90 -14.47 -1.40
CA PHE A 45 7.10 -15.10 -2.71
C PHE A 45 7.04 -14.08 -3.85
N ALA A 46 6.14 -13.10 -3.81
CA ALA A 46 6.02 -12.12 -4.87
C ALA A 46 7.29 -11.28 -5.04
N GLN A 47 7.98 -10.98 -3.93
CA GLN A 47 9.25 -10.25 -4.00
C GLN A 47 10.35 -11.08 -4.64
N ARG A 48 10.35 -12.40 -4.40
CA ARG A 48 11.35 -13.32 -4.98
C ARG A 48 11.03 -13.72 -6.42
N ALA A 49 9.77 -13.69 -6.79
CA ALA A 49 9.28 -14.20 -8.08
C ALA A 49 9.22 -13.14 -9.18
N GLY A 50 9.91 -12.01 -9.00
CA GLY A 50 9.94 -10.96 -10.02
C GLY A 50 8.72 -10.05 -10.00
N GLY A 51 8.13 -9.83 -8.84
CA GLY A 51 7.05 -8.86 -8.66
C GLY A 51 7.49 -7.45 -8.98
N PRO A 52 6.54 -6.50 -9.04
CA PRO A 52 6.83 -5.13 -9.44
C PRO A 52 7.75 -4.42 -8.44
N ALA A 53 8.47 -3.40 -8.93
CA ALA A 53 9.45 -2.67 -8.12
C ALA A 53 8.85 -2.02 -6.88
N PHE A 54 7.58 -1.61 -6.93
CA PHE A 54 6.91 -1.01 -5.78
C PHE A 54 6.58 -2.01 -4.66
N TYR A 55 6.69 -3.32 -4.92
CA TYR A 55 6.41 -4.36 -3.93
C TYR A 55 7.72 -4.97 -3.40
N ARG A 56 8.62 -4.09 -2.99
CA ARG A 56 9.93 -4.48 -2.44
C ARG A 56 10.08 -3.97 -1.02
N PRO A 57 10.88 -4.63 -0.18
CA PRO A 57 11.11 -4.14 1.18
C PRO A 57 11.92 -2.84 1.16
N LEU A 58 11.45 -1.85 1.92
CA LEU A 58 12.14 -0.57 2.08
C LEU A 58 12.31 -0.27 3.57
N HIS A 59 13.41 0.36 3.92
CA HIS A 59 13.70 0.78 5.28
C HIS A 59 13.99 2.26 5.30
N GLY A 60 13.23 3.00 6.12
CA GLY A 60 13.41 4.41 6.29
C GLY A 60 12.62 5.24 5.28
N ARG A 61 12.16 6.40 5.77
CA ARG A 61 11.35 7.32 4.97
C ARG A 61 12.06 7.79 3.70
N ASP A 62 13.39 7.90 3.75
CA ASP A 62 14.17 8.36 2.60
C ASP A 62 14.08 7.42 1.39
N GLN A 63 13.76 6.14 1.61
CA GLN A 63 13.59 5.17 0.52
C GLN A 63 12.19 5.19 -0.11
N LEU A 64 11.22 5.82 0.55
CA LEU A 64 9.83 5.79 0.08
C LEU A 64 9.60 6.54 -1.23
N GLY A 65 10.47 7.45 -1.59
CA GLY A 65 10.39 8.10 -2.90
C GLY A 65 10.39 7.11 -4.05
N THR A 66 11.15 6.03 -3.93
CA THR A 66 11.20 4.94 -4.91
C THR A 66 9.83 4.26 -5.04
N PHE A 67 9.16 4.01 -3.90
CA PHE A 67 7.82 3.42 -3.90
C PHE A 67 6.80 4.33 -4.60
N PHE A 68 6.76 5.61 -4.22
CA PHE A 68 5.79 6.55 -4.79
C PHE A 68 6.04 6.79 -6.28
N GLU A 69 7.29 6.83 -6.71
CA GLU A 69 7.65 6.93 -8.11
C GLU A 69 7.16 5.72 -8.90
N ALA A 70 7.40 4.52 -8.38
CA ALA A 70 6.98 3.28 -9.04
C ALA A 70 5.45 3.16 -9.08
N MET A 71 4.75 3.53 -8.01
CA MET A 71 3.28 3.55 -7.99
C MET A 71 2.72 4.58 -8.96
N GLY A 72 3.35 5.74 -9.05
CA GLY A 72 2.94 6.81 -9.96
C GLY A 72 3.10 6.45 -11.43
N ALA A 73 3.89 5.45 -11.76
CA ALA A 73 4.02 4.94 -13.13
C ALA A 73 2.81 4.12 -13.57
N ASN A 74 1.96 3.68 -12.62
CA ASN A 74 0.71 2.99 -12.94
C ASN A 74 -0.37 4.01 -13.27
N THR A 75 -1.30 3.62 -14.15
CA THR A 75 -2.49 4.43 -14.43
C THR A 75 -3.64 3.90 -13.58
N PHE A 76 -4.03 4.64 -12.55
CA PHE A 76 -5.11 4.24 -11.66
C PHE A 76 -6.48 4.49 -12.28
N HIS A 77 -7.34 3.47 -12.19
CA HIS A 77 -8.74 3.54 -12.59
C HIS A 77 -9.68 3.55 -11.38
N GLN A 78 -9.25 2.99 -10.27
CA GLN A 78 -10.02 2.95 -9.03
C GLN A 78 -9.07 2.86 -7.83
N LEU A 79 -9.40 3.60 -6.79
CA LEU A 79 -8.79 3.47 -5.47
C LEU A 79 -9.86 3.85 -4.46
N GLU A 80 -10.38 2.88 -3.73
CA GLU A 80 -11.49 3.08 -2.81
C GLU A 80 -11.23 2.34 -1.50
N VAL A 81 -11.19 3.08 -0.39
CA VAL A 81 -11.15 2.49 0.94
C VAL A 81 -12.57 2.09 1.32
N ARG A 82 -12.80 0.79 1.46
CA ARG A 82 -14.12 0.26 1.77
C ARG A 82 -14.38 0.15 3.26
N ASP A 83 -13.31 -0.03 4.05
CA ASP A 83 -13.44 -0.25 5.48
C ASP A 83 -12.09 0.00 6.16
N VAL A 84 -12.12 0.46 7.41
CA VAL A 84 -10.94 0.60 8.26
C VAL A 84 -11.28 0.00 9.64
N ILE A 85 -10.49 -0.98 10.05
CA ILE A 85 -10.61 -1.61 11.36
C ILE A 85 -9.35 -1.26 12.15
N ALA A 86 -9.50 -0.58 13.26
CA ALA A 86 -8.36 -0.14 14.08
C ALA A 86 -8.48 -0.68 15.50
N ASP A 87 -7.34 -1.07 16.06
CA ASP A 87 -7.24 -1.53 17.43
C ASP A 87 -5.83 -1.25 17.96
N GLY A 88 -5.74 -0.45 19.01
CA GLY A 88 -4.45 -0.08 19.60
C GLY A 88 -3.57 0.66 18.60
N ASP A 89 -2.36 0.15 18.41
CA ASP A 89 -1.34 0.73 17.55
C ASP A 89 -1.39 0.21 16.10
N ARG A 90 -2.45 -0.52 15.74
CA ARG A 90 -2.59 -1.10 14.40
C ARG A 90 -3.93 -0.77 13.79
N ALA A 91 -3.95 -0.67 12.45
CA ALA A 91 -5.17 -0.50 11.67
C ALA A 91 -5.07 -1.33 10.39
N VAL A 92 -6.19 -1.89 9.96
CA VAL A 92 -6.30 -2.60 8.69
C VAL A 92 -7.26 -1.83 7.81
N ALA A 93 -6.83 -1.46 6.61
CA ALA A 93 -7.70 -0.86 5.60
C ALA A 93 -8.02 -1.90 4.53
N ARG A 94 -9.30 -2.03 4.20
CA ARG A 94 -9.76 -2.85 3.07
C ARG A 94 -9.90 -1.92 1.87
N VAL A 95 -9.13 -2.18 0.81
CA VAL A 95 -8.99 -1.26 -0.31
C VAL A 95 -9.29 -1.97 -1.62
N ALA A 96 -10.27 -1.46 -2.37
CA ALA A 96 -10.53 -1.90 -3.73
C ALA A 96 -9.75 -1.01 -4.69
N LEU A 97 -8.99 -1.62 -5.60
CA LEU A 97 -8.19 -0.85 -6.53
C LEU A 97 -8.12 -1.53 -7.90
N GLU A 98 -7.86 -0.70 -8.90
CA GLU A 98 -7.62 -1.15 -10.26
C GLU A 98 -6.66 -0.17 -10.93
N TYR A 99 -5.63 -0.70 -11.58
CA TYR A 99 -4.70 0.11 -12.35
C TYR A 99 -4.10 -0.67 -13.51
N THR A 100 -3.56 0.08 -14.48
CA THR A 100 -2.79 -0.48 -15.59
C THR A 100 -1.32 -0.21 -15.33
N MET A 101 -0.50 -1.25 -15.41
CA MET A 101 0.95 -1.17 -15.19
C MET A 101 1.68 -0.72 -16.45
N PRO A 102 2.94 -0.24 -16.33
CA PRO A 102 3.76 0.07 -17.51
C PRO A 102 3.92 -1.09 -18.47
N SER A 103 3.85 -2.32 -18.00
CA SER A 103 3.86 -3.54 -18.83
C SER A 103 2.63 -3.68 -19.74
N GLY A 104 1.61 -2.87 -19.53
CA GLY A 104 0.29 -3.04 -20.14
C GLY A 104 -0.63 -3.95 -19.35
N GLY A 105 -0.13 -4.59 -18.31
CA GLY A 105 -0.92 -5.47 -17.47
C GLY A 105 -1.98 -4.72 -16.69
N ARG A 106 -3.16 -5.30 -16.56
CA ARG A 106 -4.27 -4.70 -15.84
C ARG A 106 -4.54 -5.47 -14.55
N TYR A 107 -4.45 -4.76 -13.44
CA TYR A 107 -4.56 -5.33 -12.10
C TYR A 107 -5.81 -4.79 -11.42
N ARG A 108 -6.70 -5.68 -10.98
CA ARG A 108 -7.86 -5.34 -10.17
C ARG A 108 -7.94 -6.30 -9.00
N ASP A 109 -8.02 -5.75 -7.78
CA ASP A 109 -7.98 -6.54 -6.57
C ASP A 109 -8.65 -5.82 -5.41
N GLU A 110 -8.94 -6.58 -4.36
CA GLU A 110 -9.24 -6.04 -3.04
C GLU A 110 -8.09 -6.44 -2.12
N GLN A 111 -7.40 -5.44 -1.58
CA GLN A 111 -6.24 -5.64 -0.72
C GLN A 111 -6.57 -5.32 0.72
N LEU A 112 -5.80 -5.91 1.65
CA LEU A 112 -5.77 -5.49 3.04
C LEU A 112 -4.40 -4.86 3.31
N HIS A 113 -4.40 -3.65 3.86
CA HIS A 113 -3.19 -2.96 4.24
C HIS A 113 -3.12 -2.90 5.76
N LEU A 114 -2.08 -3.51 6.34
CA LEU A 114 -1.85 -3.50 7.78
C LEU A 114 -0.89 -2.38 8.13
N TRP A 115 -1.39 -1.37 8.84
CA TRP A 115 -0.65 -0.20 9.29
C TRP A 115 -0.30 -0.35 10.76
N THR A 116 0.96 -0.09 11.11
CA THR A 116 1.42 -0.05 12.50
C THR A 116 1.94 1.34 12.80
N PHE A 117 1.58 1.87 13.98
CA PHE A 117 1.89 3.23 14.40
C PHE A 117 2.82 3.23 15.61
N ASP A 118 3.67 4.24 15.71
CA ASP A 118 4.50 4.46 16.91
C ASP A 118 3.74 5.27 17.98
N GLY A 119 4.41 5.58 19.08
CA GLY A 119 3.81 6.31 20.20
C GLY A 119 3.41 7.76 19.85
N ASP A 120 3.94 8.31 18.78
CA ASP A 120 3.62 9.66 18.31
C ASP A 120 2.52 9.66 17.25
N GLY A 121 1.94 8.50 16.94
CA GLY A 121 0.89 8.36 15.93
C GLY A 121 1.40 8.39 14.50
N LYS A 122 2.70 8.19 14.28
CA LYS A 122 3.28 8.08 12.95
C LYS A 122 3.30 6.64 12.49
N VAL A 123 3.18 6.42 11.17
CA VAL A 123 3.30 5.09 10.60
C VAL A 123 4.73 4.60 10.76
N ILE A 124 4.91 3.46 11.42
CA ILE A 124 6.23 2.84 11.59
C ILE A 124 6.39 1.56 10.79
N ALA A 125 5.30 0.97 10.34
CA ALA A 125 5.35 -0.19 9.45
C ALA A 125 4.09 -0.29 8.62
N ILE A 126 4.23 -0.85 7.43
CA ILE A 126 3.09 -1.24 6.59
C ILE A 126 3.37 -2.56 5.91
N ARG A 127 2.29 -3.32 5.71
CA ARG A 127 2.32 -4.57 4.95
C ARG A 127 1.05 -4.69 4.12
N HIS A 128 1.21 -4.93 2.81
CA HIS A 128 0.10 -5.14 1.89
C HIS A 128 -0.15 -6.64 1.73
N PHE A 129 -1.39 -7.07 1.99
CA PHE A 129 -1.87 -8.43 1.72
C PHE A 129 -2.72 -8.38 0.47
N LEU A 130 -2.34 -9.15 -0.53
CA LEU A 130 -2.99 -9.07 -1.84
C LEU A 130 -3.00 -10.42 -2.54
N ASP A 131 -3.70 -10.48 -3.66
CA ASP A 131 -3.69 -11.67 -4.52
C ASP A 131 -2.39 -11.67 -5.33
N THR A 132 -1.44 -12.47 -4.85
CA THR A 132 -0.09 -12.54 -5.43
C THR A 132 -0.13 -13.03 -6.87
N ALA A 133 -1.00 -13.98 -7.19
CA ALA A 133 -1.13 -14.50 -8.56
C ALA A 133 -1.54 -13.40 -9.53
N LYS A 134 -2.52 -12.57 -9.12
CA LYS A 134 -2.94 -11.42 -9.94
C LYS A 134 -1.82 -10.41 -10.13
N LEU A 135 -1.09 -10.09 -9.05
CA LEU A 135 -0.03 -9.10 -9.11
C LEU A 135 1.08 -9.55 -10.08
N LEU A 136 1.49 -10.82 -9.98
CA LEU A 136 2.52 -11.38 -10.86
C LEU A 136 2.05 -11.43 -12.32
N ALA A 137 0.79 -11.84 -12.54
CA ALA A 137 0.23 -11.89 -13.89
C ALA A 137 0.20 -10.50 -14.53
N ALA A 138 -0.28 -9.49 -13.82
CA ALA A 138 -0.33 -8.13 -14.34
C ALA A 138 1.09 -7.58 -14.58
N THR A 139 2.06 -7.93 -13.73
CA THR A 139 3.45 -7.52 -13.93
C THR A 139 4.00 -8.05 -15.25
N ARG A 140 3.54 -9.22 -15.70
CA ARG A 140 3.92 -9.82 -16.99
C ARG A 140 3.10 -9.29 -18.17
N GLY A 141 2.21 -8.34 -17.96
CA GLY A 141 1.39 -7.75 -19.02
C GLY A 141 0.02 -8.38 -19.21
N GLU A 142 -0.42 -9.27 -18.31
CA GLU A 142 -1.71 -9.93 -18.42
C GLU A 142 -2.85 -9.08 -17.84
N ASP A 143 -4.06 -9.30 -18.32
CA ASP A 143 -5.25 -8.62 -17.83
C ASP A 143 -5.96 -9.50 -16.80
N THR A 144 -5.90 -9.10 -15.53
CA THR A 144 -6.53 -9.83 -14.41
C THR A 144 -7.98 -9.43 -14.20
N THR A 145 -8.51 -8.47 -14.95
CA THR A 145 -9.92 -8.07 -14.90
C THR A 145 -10.79 -8.99 -15.76
N ALA A 146 -10.19 -9.67 -16.74
CA ALA A 146 -10.88 -10.68 -17.53
C ALA A 146 -11.00 -11.96 -16.71
N GLY A 147 -12.15 -12.62 -16.76
CA GLY A 147 -12.31 -13.90 -16.13
C GLY A 147 -11.43 -14.97 -16.79
N PRO A 148 -11.17 -16.10 -16.09
CA PRO A 148 -10.47 -17.22 -16.72
C PRO A 148 -11.27 -17.71 -17.91
N SER A 149 -10.58 -17.90 -19.01
CA SER A 149 -11.19 -18.41 -20.27
C SER A 149 -11.28 -19.92 -20.24
#